data_eaa3fef240df757777388c19bbd02da9
#
_entry.id   eaa3fef240df757777388c19bbd02da9
#
_cell.length_a   1.000
_cell.length_b   1.000
_cell.length_c   1.000
_cell.angle_alpha   90.00
_cell.angle_beta   90.00
_cell.angle_gamma   90.00
#
_symmetry.space_group_name_H-M   'P 1'
#
loop_
_entity.id
_entity.type
_entity.pdbx_description
1 polymer ?
#
loop_
_entity_poly.entity_id
_entity_poly.type
_entity_poly.pdbx_seq_one_letter_code
_entity_poly.pdbx_strand_id
1 'polypeptide(L)'
;MTAIPSSVAASAIVDRLDVCGVHHIVTVPDFVQLSVHALLDRRPEFKVIHCSDENQAIHVAGGLHIGGKRAAVLIQNQGLLNCINSLRAVGLDAGLPMLLLVGQFGREFGNVGRNPVESRRRVVNLVEPMLDVMGIAHWRMDGPRDIGCIEEATRSSAARQMPAAVLVGHYTGWN
;
A
#
# COMPACT_ATOMS: atom_id res chain seq x y z
N MET A 1 -14.71 26.07 7.49
CA MET A 1 -15.04 24.73 6.95
C MET A 1 -13.76 24.22 6.30
N THR A 2 -13.12 23.21 6.88
CA THR A 2 -12.00 22.52 6.22
C THR A 2 -12.57 21.76 5.03
N ALA A 3 -12.04 22.03 3.83
CA ALA A 3 -12.44 21.30 2.63
C ALA A 3 -12.22 19.79 2.88
N ILE A 4 -13.21 18.96 2.52
CA ILE A 4 -13.03 17.51 2.52
C ILE A 4 -11.93 17.21 1.49
N PRO A 5 -10.85 16.53 1.85
CA PRO A 5 -9.81 16.18 0.89
C PRO A 5 -10.44 15.40 -0.26
N SER A 6 -10.12 15.76 -1.49
CA SER A 6 -10.60 15.02 -2.66
C SER A 6 -9.93 13.64 -2.68
N SER A 7 -10.73 12.59 -2.86
CA SER A 7 -10.24 11.22 -2.99
C SER A 7 -9.24 11.09 -4.15
N VAL A 8 -8.23 10.25 -3.99
CA VAL A 8 -7.36 9.88 -5.11
C VAL A 8 -8.14 8.96 -6.05
N ALA A 9 -8.17 9.29 -7.34
CA ALA A 9 -8.85 8.49 -8.35
C ALA A 9 -8.22 7.11 -8.47
N ALA A 10 -9.03 6.06 -8.58
CA ALA A 10 -8.55 4.70 -8.81
C ALA A 10 -7.69 4.59 -10.07
N SER A 11 -8.11 5.26 -11.16
CA SER A 11 -7.34 5.29 -12.41
C SER A 11 -5.95 5.87 -12.21
N ALA A 12 -5.81 6.96 -11.45
CA ALA A 12 -4.50 7.56 -11.20
C ALA A 12 -3.56 6.60 -10.46
N ILE A 13 -4.07 5.79 -9.52
CA ILE A 13 -3.26 4.79 -8.81
C ILE A 13 -2.86 3.66 -9.76
N VAL A 14 -3.81 3.10 -10.52
CA VAL A 14 -3.56 1.98 -11.45
C VAL A 14 -2.59 2.40 -12.55
N ASP A 15 -2.75 3.58 -13.13
CA ASP A 15 -1.84 4.12 -14.14
C ASP A 15 -0.42 4.34 -13.60
N ARG A 16 -0.26 4.72 -12.31
CA ARG A 16 1.07 4.82 -11.68
C ARG A 16 1.71 3.46 -11.44
N LEU A 17 0.93 2.45 -11.08
CA LEU A 17 1.42 1.08 -10.98
C LEU A 17 1.91 0.57 -12.34
N ASP A 18 1.16 0.86 -13.42
CA ASP A 18 1.56 0.53 -14.79
C ASP A 18 2.89 1.20 -15.18
N VAL A 19 3.00 2.51 -15.00
CA VAL A 19 4.25 3.28 -15.23
C VAL A 19 5.44 2.70 -14.45
N CYS A 20 5.21 2.20 -13.23
CA CYS A 20 6.23 1.53 -12.42
C CYS A 20 6.57 0.10 -12.91
N GLY A 21 5.85 -0.42 -13.90
CA GLY A 21 5.97 -1.81 -14.37
C GLY A 21 5.51 -2.84 -13.33
N VAL A 22 4.57 -2.46 -12.46
CA VAL A 22 3.99 -3.31 -11.42
C VAL A 22 2.67 -3.86 -11.94
N HIS A 23 2.71 -5.05 -12.52
CA HIS A 23 1.55 -5.71 -13.12
C HIS A 23 1.02 -6.90 -12.31
N HIS A 24 1.67 -7.24 -11.20
CA HIS A 24 1.20 -8.27 -10.28
C HIS A 24 0.73 -7.61 -9.00
N ILE A 25 -0.53 -7.81 -8.69
CA ILE A 25 -1.16 -7.27 -7.49
C ILE A 25 -1.50 -8.44 -6.57
N VAL A 26 -0.91 -8.45 -5.39
CA VAL A 26 -1.19 -9.45 -4.36
C VAL A 26 -2.03 -8.78 -3.29
N THR A 27 -3.18 -9.33 -2.96
CA THR A 27 -4.12 -8.61 -2.10
C THR A 27 -4.89 -9.51 -1.15
N VAL A 28 -5.18 -8.96 0.03
CA VAL A 28 -6.36 -9.25 0.81
C VAL A 28 -7.26 -8.03 0.64
N PRO A 29 -8.50 -8.17 0.14
CA PRO A 29 -9.30 -7.03 -0.30
C PRO A 29 -9.42 -5.92 0.73
N ASP A 30 -9.05 -4.71 0.32
CA ASP A 30 -9.03 -3.51 1.16
C ASP A 30 -10.26 -2.63 0.90
N PHE A 31 -11.00 -2.35 1.96
CA PHE A 31 -12.20 -1.51 1.88
C PHE A 31 -11.90 -0.06 1.47
N VAL A 32 -10.73 0.47 1.85
CA VAL A 32 -10.29 1.83 1.48
C VAL A 32 -10.01 1.92 -0.03
N GLN A 33 -9.54 0.84 -0.63
CA GLN A 33 -9.12 0.74 -2.03
C GLN A 33 -10.11 -0.05 -2.91
N LEU A 34 -11.40 -0.13 -2.55
CA LEU A 34 -12.41 -0.88 -3.32
C LEU A 34 -12.49 -0.47 -4.79
N SER A 35 -12.42 0.83 -5.08
CA SER A 35 -12.45 1.32 -6.45
C SER A 35 -11.22 0.92 -7.26
N VAL A 36 -10.06 0.82 -6.61
CA VAL A 36 -8.81 0.32 -7.23
C VAL A 36 -8.97 -1.16 -7.58
N HIS A 37 -9.48 -2.00 -6.66
CA HIS A 37 -9.74 -3.41 -6.93
C HIS A 37 -10.70 -3.60 -8.11
N ALA A 38 -11.83 -2.88 -8.10
CA ALA A 38 -12.82 -2.95 -9.17
C ALA A 38 -12.27 -2.51 -10.54
N LEU A 39 -11.29 -1.59 -10.56
CA LEU A 39 -10.63 -1.18 -11.79
C LEU A 39 -9.62 -2.22 -12.26
N LEU A 40 -8.81 -2.76 -11.34
CA LEU A 40 -7.82 -3.80 -11.65
C LEU A 40 -8.46 -5.05 -12.28
N ASP A 41 -9.66 -5.44 -11.82
CA ASP A 41 -10.41 -6.57 -12.40
C ASP A 41 -10.81 -6.35 -13.87
N ARG A 42 -10.77 -5.11 -14.35
CA ARG A 42 -11.10 -4.72 -15.74
C ARG A 42 -9.87 -4.44 -16.59
N ARG A 43 -8.69 -4.52 -16.03
CA ARG A 43 -7.40 -4.22 -16.67
C ARG A 43 -6.63 -5.54 -16.90
N PRO A 44 -6.74 -6.16 -18.09
CA PRO A 44 -6.21 -7.51 -18.36
C PRO A 44 -4.68 -7.62 -18.29
N GLU A 45 -3.97 -6.50 -18.36
CA GLU A 45 -2.53 -6.42 -18.16
C GLU A 45 -2.10 -6.66 -16.71
N PHE A 46 -3.02 -6.48 -15.76
CA PHE A 46 -2.74 -6.75 -14.34
C PHE A 46 -3.17 -8.18 -13.98
N LYS A 47 -2.32 -8.84 -13.18
CA LYS A 47 -2.62 -10.15 -12.57
C LYS A 47 -2.90 -9.94 -11.09
N VAL A 48 -4.17 -10.04 -10.71
CA VAL A 48 -4.60 -9.92 -9.32
C VAL A 48 -4.59 -11.30 -8.67
N ILE A 49 -3.90 -11.41 -7.56
CA ILE A 49 -3.75 -12.63 -6.76
C ILE A 49 -4.39 -12.38 -5.40
N HIS A 50 -5.55 -12.97 -5.17
CA HIS A 50 -6.24 -12.90 -3.89
C HIS A 50 -5.64 -13.89 -2.90
N CYS A 51 -5.32 -13.41 -1.70
CA CYS A 51 -4.80 -14.21 -0.60
C CYS A 51 -5.83 -14.33 0.52
N SER A 52 -5.73 -15.38 1.32
CA SER A 52 -6.62 -15.60 2.47
C SER A 52 -6.22 -14.80 3.70
N ASP A 53 -4.95 -14.39 3.79
CA ASP A 53 -4.44 -13.48 4.81
C ASP A 53 -3.19 -12.71 4.33
N GLU A 54 -2.80 -11.70 5.08
CA GLU A 54 -1.73 -10.79 4.71
C GLU A 54 -0.34 -11.43 4.85
N ASN A 55 -0.16 -12.42 5.72
CA ASN A 55 1.09 -13.18 5.79
C ASN A 55 1.31 -13.93 4.46
N GLN A 56 0.27 -14.58 3.94
CA GLN A 56 0.33 -15.22 2.63
C GLN A 56 0.67 -14.20 1.53
N ALA A 57 0.04 -13.01 1.57
CA ALA A 57 0.30 -11.97 0.58
C ALA A 57 1.78 -11.53 0.54
N ILE A 58 2.41 -11.35 1.69
CA ILE A 58 3.84 -11.02 1.78
C ILE A 58 4.72 -12.14 1.18
N HIS A 59 4.43 -13.41 1.49
CA HIS A 59 5.19 -14.55 0.96
C HIS A 59 5.02 -14.70 -0.56
N VAL A 60 3.80 -14.52 -1.08
CA VAL A 60 3.53 -14.55 -2.53
C VAL A 60 4.27 -13.42 -3.24
N ALA A 61 4.23 -12.19 -2.69
CA ALA A 61 4.96 -11.06 -3.27
C ALA A 61 6.48 -11.30 -3.30
N GLY A 62 7.04 -11.86 -2.23
CA GLY A 62 8.44 -12.27 -2.18
C GLY A 62 8.79 -13.32 -3.23
N GLY A 63 7.94 -14.35 -3.38
CA GLY A 63 8.11 -15.39 -4.41
C GLY A 63 8.04 -14.84 -5.84
N LEU A 64 7.13 -13.90 -6.10
CA LEU A 64 7.04 -13.18 -7.38
C LEU A 64 8.32 -12.40 -7.68
N HIS A 65 8.87 -11.71 -6.68
CA HIS A 65 10.14 -11.00 -6.84
C HIS A 65 11.30 -11.96 -7.21
N ILE A 66 11.43 -13.09 -6.51
CA ILE A 66 12.42 -14.13 -6.83
C ILE A 66 12.22 -14.65 -8.27
N GLY A 67 10.97 -14.76 -8.71
CA GLY A 67 10.60 -15.11 -10.09
C GLY A 67 10.78 -13.98 -11.12
N GLY A 68 11.44 -12.87 -10.75
CA GLY A 68 11.72 -11.72 -11.63
C GLY A 68 10.48 -10.86 -11.94
N LYS A 69 9.43 -10.93 -11.11
CA LYS A 69 8.21 -10.12 -11.27
C LYS A 69 8.20 -8.97 -10.27
N ARG A 70 7.69 -7.81 -10.71
CA ARG A 70 7.38 -6.70 -9.81
C ARG A 70 5.95 -6.85 -9.30
N ALA A 71 5.80 -6.81 -7.99
CA ALA A 71 4.49 -6.93 -7.35
C ALA A 71 4.23 -5.76 -6.40
N ALA A 72 2.96 -5.38 -6.28
CA ALA A 72 2.47 -4.57 -5.18
C ALA A 72 1.55 -5.40 -4.29
N VAL A 73 1.62 -5.16 -2.99
CA VAL A 73 0.72 -5.74 -1.98
C VAL A 73 -0.29 -4.69 -1.58
N LEU A 74 -1.58 -4.93 -1.87
CA LEU A 74 -2.69 -4.07 -1.50
C LEU A 74 -3.42 -4.66 -0.30
N ILE A 75 -3.32 -4.00 0.84
CA ILE A 75 -3.88 -4.48 2.12
C ILE A 75 -4.38 -3.31 2.98
N GLN A 76 -5.16 -3.61 4.00
CA GLN A 76 -5.52 -2.63 5.02
C GLN A 76 -4.43 -2.50 6.10
N ASN A 77 -4.51 -1.44 6.88
CA ASN A 77 -3.65 -1.24 8.05
C ASN A 77 -3.77 -2.35 9.09
N GLN A 78 -4.95 -2.95 9.29
CA GLN A 78 -5.11 -4.13 10.14
C GLN A 78 -4.27 -5.30 9.63
N GLY A 79 -4.29 -5.51 8.32
CA GLY A 79 -3.51 -6.54 7.66
C GLY A 79 -2.01 -6.29 7.74
N LEU A 80 -1.58 -5.03 7.63
CA LEU A 80 -0.18 -4.68 7.87
C LEU A 80 0.26 -5.11 9.27
N LEU A 81 -0.53 -4.80 10.30
CA LEU A 81 -0.22 -5.19 11.69
C LEU A 81 -0.24 -6.71 11.87
N ASN A 82 -1.10 -7.44 11.14
CA ASN A 82 -1.17 -8.89 11.16
C ASN A 82 0.07 -9.57 10.56
N CYS A 83 0.69 -8.97 9.53
CA CYS A 83 1.79 -9.58 8.78
C CYS A 83 3.19 -9.03 9.13
N ILE A 84 3.35 -8.33 10.25
CA ILE A 84 4.62 -7.72 10.68
C ILE A 84 5.77 -8.74 10.70
N ASN A 85 5.54 -9.95 11.23
CA ASN A 85 6.59 -10.97 11.28
C ASN A 85 6.97 -11.48 9.88
N SER A 86 6.00 -11.70 9.00
CA SER A 86 6.26 -12.08 7.61
C SER A 86 6.99 -10.97 6.85
N LEU A 87 6.60 -9.73 7.08
CA LEU A 87 7.26 -8.56 6.48
C LEU A 87 8.73 -8.43 6.96
N ARG A 88 8.99 -8.67 8.25
CA ARG A 88 10.35 -8.76 8.79
C ARG A 88 11.14 -9.86 8.09
N ALA A 89 10.62 -11.09 8.06
CA ALA A 89 11.36 -12.24 7.54
C ALA A 89 11.63 -12.15 6.03
N VAL A 90 10.58 -11.87 5.24
CA VAL A 90 10.65 -11.85 3.76
C VAL A 90 11.19 -10.51 3.26
N GLY A 91 10.68 -9.41 3.80
CA GLY A 91 11.03 -8.08 3.33
C GLY A 91 12.39 -7.60 3.84
N LEU A 92 12.66 -7.76 5.13
CA LEU A 92 13.86 -7.19 5.76
C LEU A 92 15.01 -8.20 5.83
N ASP A 93 14.79 -9.36 6.43
CA ASP A 93 15.90 -10.33 6.64
C ASP A 93 16.32 -10.98 5.32
N ALA A 94 15.39 -11.31 4.43
CA ALA A 94 15.70 -11.86 3.11
C ALA A 94 16.04 -10.77 2.07
N GLY A 95 15.80 -9.49 2.37
CA GLY A 95 16.12 -8.36 1.49
C GLY A 95 15.28 -8.34 0.20
N LEU A 96 14.01 -8.74 0.27
CA LEU A 96 13.15 -8.78 -0.92
C LEU A 96 12.32 -7.49 -1.03
N PRO A 97 12.58 -6.65 -2.06
CA PRO A 97 11.82 -5.42 -2.27
C PRO A 97 10.37 -5.72 -2.64
N MET A 98 9.46 -4.94 -2.09
CA MET A 98 8.05 -4.94 -2.44
C MET A 98 7.40 -3.59 -2.17
N LEU A 99 6.47 -3.20 -3.03
CA LEU A 99 5.63 -2.03 -2.81
C LEU A 99 4.39 -2.44 -2.02
N LEU A 100 4.15 -1.75 -0.90
CA LEU A 100 2.93 -1.91 -0.10
C LEU A 100 2.02 -0.72 -0.34
N LEU A 101 0.77 -0.93 -0.74
CA LEU A 101 -0.30 0.08 -0.72
C LEU A 101 -1.21 -0.27 0.45
N VAL A 102 -1.15 0.54 1.50
CA VAL A 102 -1.82 0.25 2.78
C VAL A 102 -2.97 1.22 3.01
N GLY A 103 -4.20 0.75 2.90
CA GLY A 103 -5.39 1.54 3.19
C GLY A 103 -5.52 1.83 4.67
N GLN A 104 -5.66 3.11 5.03
CA GLN A 104 -5.79 3.59 6.42
C GLN A 104 -7.25 3.48 6.90
N PHE A 105 -7.77 2.23 6.97
CA PHE A 105 -9.14 2.00 7.43
C PHE A 105 -9.35 2.51 8.85
N GLY A 106 -10.46 3.22 9.04
CA GLY A 106 -10.83 3.82 10.32
C GLY A 106 -10.20 5.19 10.59
N ARG A 107 -9.35 5.73 9.69
CA ARG A 107 -8.83 7.09 9.81
C ARG A 107 -9.95 8.11 9.72
N GLU A 108 -10.01 9.03 10.67
CA GLU A 108 -11.03 10.06 10.71
C GLU A 108 -10.84 11.06 9.56
N PHE A 109 -11.92 11.48 8.92
CA PHE A 109 -11.90 12.50 7.85
C PHE A 109 -11.18 13.78 8.29
N GLY A 110 -11.37 14.20 9.52
CA GLY A 110 -10.69 15.38 10.08
C GLY A 110 -9.20 15.20 10.35
N ASN A 111 -8.67 13.96 10.26
CA ASN A 111 -7.25 13.67 10.38
C ASN A 111 -6.56 13.55 9.02
N VAL A 112 -7.29 13.41 7.90
CA VAL A 112 -6.68 13.35 6.57
C VAL A 112 -5.96 14.67 6.27
N GLY A 113 -4.74 14.60 5.77
CA GLY A 113 -3.85 15.75 5.59
C GLY A 113 -3.15 16.21 6.87
N ARG A 114 -3.34 15.50 7.99
CA ARG A 114 -2.65 15.75 9.27
C ARG A 114 -1.77 14.54 9.63
N ASN A 115 -1.17 14.60 10.81
CA ASN A 115 -0.36 13.49 11.30
C ASN A 115 -1.24 12.29 11.73
N PRO A 116 -1.14 11.10 11.08
CA PRO A 116 -1.92 9.92 11.46
C PRO A 116 -1.67 9.45 12.90
N VAL A 117 -0.53 9.77 13.49
CA VAL A 117 -0.22 9.47 14.90
C VAL A 117 -1.21 10.16 15.86
N GLU A 118 -1.82 11.27 15.45
CA GLU A 118 -2.86 12.00 16.21
C GLU A 118 -4.25 11.36 16.10
N SER A 119 -4.43 10.32 15.26
CA SER A 119 -5.70 9.59 15.17
C SER A 119 -6.07 8.96 16.52
N ARG A 120 -7.35 8.98 16.83
CA ARG A 120 -7.91 8.31 18.01
C ARG A 120 -7.94 6.79 17.85
N ARG A 121 -7.75 6.29 16.62
CA ARG A 121 -7.81 4.86 16.29
C ARG A 121 -6.43 4.24 16.34
N ARG A 122 -6.25 3.27 17.23
CA ARG A 122 -4.98 2.55 17.37
C ARG A 122 -4.50 1.91 16.07
N VAL A 123 -5.41 1.36 15.29
CA VAL A 123 -5.13 0.76 13.97
C VAL A 123 -4.57 1.78 12.95
N VAL A 124 -4.76 3.07 13.17
CA VAL A 124 -4.21 4.15 12.34
C VAL A 124 -2.91 4.69 12.95
N ASN A 125 -2.94 5.06 14.24
CA ASN A 125 -1.82 5.77 14.86
C ASN A 125 -0.59 4.88 15.13
N LEU A 126 -0.71 3.55 15.03
CA LEU A 126 0.41 2.61 15.19
C LEU A 126 1.15 2.32 13.88
N VAL A 127 0.57 2.63 12.71
CA VAL A 127 1.14 2.22 11.42
C VAL A 127 2.51 2.84 11.17
N GLU A 128 2.60 4.17 11.20
CA GLU A 128 3.88 4.86 10.93
C GLU A 128 4.94 4.52 11.98
N PRO A 129 4.67 4.60 13.30
CA PRO A 129 5.66 4.20 14.30
C PRO A 129 6.17 2.77 14.13
N MET A 130 5.31 1.84 13.67
CA MET A 130 5.71 0.46 13.40
C MET A 130 6.64 0.38 12.17
N LEU A 131 6.31 1.08 11.10
CA LEU A 131 7.15 1.15 9.90
C LEU A 131 8.51 1.81 10.21
N ASP A 132 8.52 2.86 11.05
CA ASP A 132 9.74 3.53 11.51
C ASP A 132 10.65 2.58 12.27
N VAL A 133 10.11 1.84 13.25
CA VAL A 133 10.87 0.86 14.04
C VAL A 133 11.45 -0.25 13.14
N MET A 134 10.72 -0.63 12.09
CA MET A 134 11.18 -1.60 11.10
C MET A 134 12.15 -1.02 10.06
N GLY A 135 12.36 0.30 10.03
CA GLY A 135 13.19 0.98 9.04
C GLY A 135 12.61 0.96 7.62
N ILE A 136 11.30 0.75 7.50
CA ILE A 136 10.58 0.73 6.22
C ILE A 136 10.21 2.15 5.83
N ALA A 137 10.74 2.61 4.69
CA ALA A 137 10.39 3.91 4.13
C ALA A 137 8.91 3.96 3.75
N HIS A 138 8.24 5.06 4.10
CA HIS A 138 6.82 5.20 3.81
C HIS A 138 6.42 6.63 3.43
N TRP A 139 5.34 6.76 2.68
CA TRP A 139 4.76 8.01 2.20
C TRP A 139 3.27 8.03 2.47
N ARG A 140 2.76 9.23 2.77
CA ARG A 140 1.32 9.47 2.90
C ARG A 140 0.74 9.84 1.54
N MET A 141 -0.38 9.22 1.18
CA MET A 141 -1.18 9.59 0.01
C MET A 141 -2.57 10.01 0.50
N ASP A 142 -2.67 11.27 0.90
CA ASP A 142 -3.88 11.86 1.49
C ASP A 142 -4.76 12.59 0.45
N GLY A 143 -4.25 12.77 -0.77
CA GLY A 143 -4.99 13.41 -1.86
C GLY A 143 -4.29 13.28 -3.22
N PRO A 144 -4.92 13.80 -4.30
CA PRO A 144 -4.41 13.63 -5.68
C PRO A 144 -3.01 14.20 -5.92
N ARG A 145 -2.58 15.17 -5.12
CA ARG A 145 -1.24 15.78 -5.24
C ARG A 145 -0.12 14.83 -4.82
N ASP A 146 -0.46 13.81 -4.03
CA ASP A 146 0.51 12.88 -3.44
C ASP A 146 0.77 11.66 -4.34
N ILE A 147 0.09 11.57 -5.49
CA ILE A 147 0.12 10.39 -6.36
C ILE A 147 1.53 9.96 -6.79
N GLY A 148 2.47 10.91 -6.90
CA GLY A 148 3.87 10.65 -7.23
C GLY A 148 4.61 9.79 -6.20
N CYS A 149 4.09 9.67 -4.98
CA CYS A 149 4.69 8.86 -3.93
C CYS A 149 4.76 7.36 -4.28
N ILE A 150 3.89 6.86 -5.17
CA ILE A 150 3.93 5.47 -5.66
C ILE A 150 5.25 5.20 -6.41
N GLU A 151 5.66 6.12 -7.28
CA GLU A 151 6.93 6.01 -8.01
C GLU A 151 8.14 6.14 -7.07
N GLU A 152 8.07 7.05 -6.11
CA GLU A 152 9.12 7.26 -5.11
C GLU A 152 9.29 6.02 -4.23
N ALA A 153 8.19 5.45 -3.73
CA ALA A 153 8.20 4.22 -2.93
C ALA A 153 8.75 3.03 -3.73
N THR A 154 8.32 2.88 -4.99
CA THR A 154 8.81 1.82 -5.87
C THR A 154 10.31 1.92 -6.10
N ARG A 155 10.81 3.13 -6.38
CA ARG A 155 12.26 3.41 -6.55
C ARG A 155 13.04 3.13 -5.27
N SER A 156 12.52 3.63 -4.14
CA SER A 156 13.15 3.44 -2.82
C SER A 156 13.25 1.96 -2.46
N SER A 157 12.16 1.20 -2.67
CA SER A 157 12.14 -0.25 -2.42
C SER A 157 13.21 -0.98 -3.25
N ALA A 158 13.28 -0.70 -4.54
CA ALA A 158 14.28 -1.32 -5.43
C ALA A 158 15.72 -0.94 -5.07
N ALA A 159 15.97 0.32 -4.77
CA ALA A 159 17.31 0.82 -4.44
C ALA A 159 17.82 0.28 -3.10
N ARG A 160 16.93 0.14 -2.11
CA ARG A 160 17.29 -0.31 -0.77
C ARG A 160 17.22 -1.83 -0.61
N GLN A 161 16.67 -2.56 -1.59
CA GLN A 161 16.36 -3.99 -1.50
C GLN A 161 15.52 -4.30 -0.24
N MET A 162 14.50 -3.49 0.01
CA MET A 162 13.62 -3.55 1.18
C MET A 162 12.20 -3.17 0.79
N PRO A 163 11.18 -3.55 1.56
CA PRO A 163 9.83 -3.03 1.38
C PRO A 163 9.77 -1.50 1.50
N ALA A 164 8.80 -0.91 0.80
CA ALA A 164 8.42 0.48 0.97
C ALA A 164 6.89 0.60 0.94
N ALA A 165 6.32 1.50 1.72
CA ALA A 165 4.88 1.61 1.90
C ALA A 165 4.34 2.96 1.45
N VAL A 166 3.19 2.94 0.75
CA VAL A 166 2.33 4.10 0.52
C VAL A 166 1.07 3.94 1.37
N LEU A 167 0.83 4.89 2.24
CA LEU A 167 -0.30 4.91 3.15
C LEU A 167 -1.45 5.66 2.50
N VAL A 168 -2.46 4.92 2.02
CA VAL A 168 -3.65 5.48 1.36
C VAL A 168 -4.59 6.01 2.43
N GLY A 169 -4.58 7.33 2.60
CA GLY A 169 -5.16 8.00 3.77
C GLY A 169 -6.69 8.04 3.80
N HIS A 170 -7.34 7.84 2.66
CA HIS A 170 -8.78 7.97 2.50
C HIS A 170 -9.30 7.04 1.41
N TYR A 171 -10.63 6.78 1.40
CA TYR A 171 -11.30 6.00 0.34
C TYR A 171 -10.93 6.52 -1.05
N THR A 172 -10.51 5.61 -1.92
CA THR A 172 -10.18 5.93 -3.30
C THR A 172 -11.44 6.22 -4.13
N GLY A 173 -11.33 7.14 -5.08
CA GLY A 173 -12.45 7.60 -5.88
C GLY A 173 -12.82 6.62 -6.99
N TRP A 174 -14.13 6.46 -7.22
CA TRP A 174 -14.68 5.75 -8.38
C TRP A 174 -14.62 6.67 -9.60
N ASN A 175 -14.01 6.21 -10.69
CA ASN A 175 -13.90 6.95 -11.96
C ASN A 175 -13.74 5.99 -13.15
#